data_b10dff04722a43dcdf4a494128834570
#
_entry.id   b10dff04722a43dcdf4a494128834570
#
_cell.length_a   1.000
_cell.length_b   1.000
_cell.length_c   1.000
_cell.angle_alpha   90.00
_cell.angle_beta   90.00
_cell.angle_gamma   90.00
#
_symmetry.space_group_name_H-M   'P 1'
#
loop_
_entity.id
_entity.type
_entity.pdbx_description
1 polymer ?
#
loop_
_entity_poly.entity_id
_entity_poly.type
_entity_poly.pdbx_seq_one_letter_code
_entity_poly.pdbx_strand_id
1 'polypeptide(L)'
;ENNGLVTKLDLYVWEEVCRNVKKWIDSGRKPVPISVNVSRIDIYTLNVTRVFQELISRYCLDPRLIEIEITESAYVEEYKVITAVVEELRSAGFTVLMDDFGSGYSSLNMLKDVNVDVLKIDMKFLDMDHESVGKGMGILEAITRMANIVGIRMIAEGVESKEQMELLQDMGCTYGQGYYFYHPMPIEVFEQILSDEANIDFRGQIERIRLQELMNGDMVSDAMMNNILGAVAFYDLYDGRLELLRVNEQYCSVTRTTGMDLEEVRKTILGTVFEDDRDQVMEIFSRARQNPIKGV
;
A
#
# COMPACT_ATOMS: atom_id res chain seq x y z
N GLU A 1 -22.48 -13.18 -19.21
CA GLU A 1 -22.22 -11.77 -19.58
C GLU A 1 -23.43 -11.12 -20.27
N ASN A 2 -24.19 -11.85 -21.10
CA ASN A 2 -25.25 -11.27 -21.93
C ASN A 2 -26.54 -10.81 -21.20
N ASN A 3 -26.68 -10.96 -19.88
CA ASN A 3 -27.95 -10.74 -19.18
C ASN A 3 -27.93 -9.59 -18.16
N GLY A 4 -26.88 -8.77 -18.09
CA GLY A 4 -26.76 -7.69 -17.10
C GLY A 4 -26.75 -8.19 -15.65
N LEU A 5 -26.46 -9.46 -15.43
CA LEU A 5 -26.39 -10.07 -14.10
C LEU A 5 -25.09 -9.72 -13.38
N VAL A 6 -24.00 -9.54 -14.13
CA VAL A 6 -22.68 -9.18 -13.57
C VAL A 6 -22.79 -7.84 -12.86
N THR A 7 -23.23 -6.80 -13.56
CA THR A 7 -23.40 -5.45 -12.97
C THR A 7 -24.33 -5.44 -11.76
N LYS A 8 -25.41 -6.26 -11.78
CA LYS A 8 -26.32 -6.35 -10.62
C LYS A 8 -25.65 -7.02 -9.42
N LEU A 9 -24.85 -8.05 -9.67
CA LEU A 9 -24.08 -8.73 -8.64
C LEU A 9 -23.02 -7.78 -8.06
N ASP A 10 -22.29 -7.08 -8.92
CA ASP A 10 -21.24 -6.15 -8.50
C ASP A 10 -21.81 -5.00 -7.67
N LEU A 11 -22.92 -4.40 -8.09
CA LEU A 11 -23.64 -3.39 -7.31
C LEU A 11 -24.08 -3.92 -5.93
N TYR A 12 -24.57 -5.17 -5.87
CA TYR A 12 -24.93 -5.79 -4.61
C TYR A 12 -23.71 -6.00 -3.71
N VAL A 13 -22.59 -6.50 -4.25
CA VAL A 13 -21.35 -6.73 -3.50
C VAL A 13 -20.81 -5.40 -2.98
N TRP A 14 -20.76 -4.35 -3.81
CA TRP A 14 -20.26 -3.03 -3.39
C TRP A 14 -21.10 -2.45 -2.25
N GLU A 15 -22.42 -2.60 -2.31
CA GLU A 15 -23.30 -2.13 -1.23
C GLU A 15 -23.13 -2.97 0.05
N GLU A 16 -22.96 -4.30 -0.07
CA GLU A 16 -22.70 -5.18 1.09
C GLU A 16 -21.36 -4.82 1.77
N VAL A 17 -20.31 -4.54 0.99
CA VAL A 17 -19.02 -4.10 1.54
C VAL A 17 -19.19 -2.80 2.31
N CYS A 18 -19.83 -1.78 1.71
CA CYS A 18 -20.06 -0.51 2.39
C CYS A 18 -20.89 -0.68 3.68
N ARG A 19 -21.91 -1.55 3.67
CA ARG A 19 -22.74 -1.84 4.84
C ARG A 19 -21.94 -2.49 5.96
N ASN A 20 -21.06 -3.43 5.64
CA ASN A 20 -20.23 -4.12 6.62
C ASN A 20 -19.15 -3.21 7.21
N VAL A 21 -18.48 -2.42 6.38
CA VAL A 21 -17.52 -1.41 6.86
C VAL A 21 -18.20 -0.42 7.82
N LYS A 22 -19.40 0.04 7.48
CA LYS A 22 -20.20 0.90 8.37
C LYS A 22 -20.53 0.21 9.69
N LYS A 23 -20.97 -1.05 9.65
CA LYS A 23 -21.25 -1.86 10.84
C LYS A 23 -20.03 -1.97 11.76
N TRP A 24 -18.84 -2.15 11.20
CA TRP A 24 -17.60 -2.22 11.98
C TRP A 24 -17.30 -0.87 12.67
N ILE A 25 -17.40 0.23 11.94
CA ILE A 25 -17.22 1.59 12.52
C ILE A 25 -18.20 1.81 13.65
N ASP A 26 -19.50 1.54 13.44
CA ASP A 26 -20.55 1.77 14.44
C ASP A 26 -20.39 0.88 15.68
N SER A 27 -19.74 -0.29 15.53
CA SER A 27 -19.38 -1.17 16.65
C SER A 27 -18.09 -0.76 17.38
N GLY A 28 -17.45 0.36 16.97
CA GLY A 28 -16.22 0.85 17.56
C GLY A 28 -14.96 0.12 17.09
N ARG A 29 -15.08 -0.77 16.11
CA ARG A 29 -13.91 -1.42 15.47
C ARG A 29 -13.25 -0.43 14.52
N LYS A 30 -11.92 -0.48 14.43
CA LYS A 30 -11.18 0.21 13.39
C LYS A 30 -11.34 -0.56 12.08
N PRO A 31 -11.92 0.03 11.05
CA PRO A 31 -12.06 -0.67 9.77
C PRO A 31 -10.70 -0.75 9.05
N VAL A 32 -10.54 -1.81 8.27
CA VAL A 32 -9.47 -1.92 7.27
C VAL A 32 -10.05 -1.58 5.89
N PRO A 33 -9.25 -1.07 4.94
CA PRO A 33 -9.69 -0.91 3.57
C PRO A 33 -10.10 -2.26 2.97
N ILE A 34 -11.17 -2.24 2.17
CA ILE A 34 -11.68 -3.43 1.49
C ILE A 34 -11.67 -3.17 0.00
N SER A 35 -11.05 -4.07 -0.74
CA SER A 35 -11.02 -4.03 -2.20
C SER A 35 -12.29 -4.61 -2.80
N VAL A 36 -12.75 -4.01 -3.88
CA VAL A 36 -13.87 -4.49 -4.69
C VAL A 36 -13.50 -4.48 -6.16
N ASN A 37 -13.87 -5.55 -6.85
CA ASN A 37 -13.67 -5.65 -8.29
C ASN A 37 -14.67 -4.76 -9.04
N VAL A 38 -14.17 -4.11 -10.09
CA VAL A 38 -14.96 -3.37 -11.07
C VAL A 38 -14.70 -3.97 -12.44
N SER A 39 -15.73 -4.56 -13.02
CA SER A 39 -15.64 -5.18 -14.32
C SER A 39 -15.61 -4.14 -15.46
N ARG A 40 -15.05 -4.53 -16.60
CA ARG A 40 -15.14 -3.72 -17.82
C ARG A 40 -16.59 -3.37 -18.17
N ILE A 41 -17.51 -4.30 -17.98
CA ILE A 41 -18.94 -4.09 -18.27
C ILE A 41 -19.51 -2.96 -17.42
N ASP A 42 -19.12 -2.90 -16.14
CA ASP A 42 -19.58 -1.85 -15.22
C ASP A 42 -19.09 -0.47 -15.68
N ILE A 43 -17.83 -0.37 -16.11
CA ILE A 43 -17.27 0.89 -16.62
C ILE A 43 -18.04 1.41 -17.85
N TYR A 44 -18.53 0.50 -18.70
CA TYR A 44 -19.32 0.89 -19.87
C TYR A 44 -20.79 1.17 -19.60
N THR A 45 -21.37 0.50 -18.62
CA THR A 45 -22.82 0.54 -18.37
C THR A 45 -23.19 1.50 -17.25
N LEU A 46 -22.26 1.85 -16.39
CA LEU A 46 -22.47 2.72 -15.24
C LEU A 46 -21.53 3.93 -15.25
N ASN A 47 -21.94 4.98 -14.60
CA ASN A 47 -20.99 5.97 -14.07
C ASN A 47 -20.46 5.45 -12.72
N VAL A 48 -19.38 4.65 -12.78
CA VAL A 48 -18.81 3.93 -11.63
C VAL A 48 -18.44 4.90 -10.50
N THR A 49 -17.79 6.01 -10.83
CA THR A 49 -17.39 7.05 -9.86
C THR A 49 -18.60 7.57 -9.10
N ARG A 50 -19.67 7.88 -9.79
CA ARG A 50 -20.91 8.37 -9.17
C ARG A 50 -21.55 7.32 -8.27
N VAL A 51 -21.59 6.06 -8.70
CA VAL A 51 -22.15 4.96 -7.89
C VAL A 51 -21.40 4.84 -6.57
N PHE A 52 -20.07 4.83 -6.59
CA PHE A 52 -19.27 4.76 -5.37
C PHE A 52 -19.43 6.02 -4.51
N GLN A 53 -19.50 7.21 -5.08
CA GLN A 53 -19.77 8.44 -4.34
C GLN A 53 -21.14 8.40 -3.63
N GLU A 54 -22.17 7.88 -4.30
CA GLU A 54 -23.50 7.69 -3.70
C GLU A 54 -23.49 6.68 -2.56
N LEU A 55 -22.75 5.56 -2.69
CA LEU A 55 -22.56 4.56 -1.64
C LEU A 55 -21.81 5.15 -0.43
N ILE A 56 -20.68 5.79 -0.65
CA ILE A 56 -19.87 6.44 0.40
C ILE A 56 -20.73 7.49 1.16
N SER A 57 -21.47 8.31 0.44
CA SER A 57 -22.37 9.30 1.04
C SER A 57 -23.49 8.65 1.87
N ARG A 58 -24.11 7.59 1.32
CA ARG A 58 -25.21 6.87 2.01
C ARG A 58 -24.78 6.24 3.32
N TYR A 59 -23.59 5.65 3.34
CA TYR A 59 -23.06 4.97 4.52
C TYR A 59 -22.13 5.86 5.38
N CYS A 60 -21.93 7.13 5.00
CA CYS A 60 -21.03 8.09 5.68
C CYS A 60 -19.63 7.49 5.89
N LEU A 61 -19.02 6.94 4.83
CA LEU A 61 -17.70 6.33 4.86
C LEU A 61 -16.61 7.27 4.33
N ASP A 62 -15.39 7.05 4.76
CA ASP A 62 -14.20 7.62 4.09
C ASP A 62 -13.95 6.86 2.78
N PRO A 63 -13.78 7.53 1.63
CA PRO A 63 -13.48 6.88 0.35
C PRO A 63 -12.28 5.94 0.41
N ARG A 64 -11.30 6.24 1.26
CA ARG A 64 -10.08 5.44 1.44
C ARG A 64 -10.31 4.06 2.04
N LEU A 65 -11.52 3.79 2.56
CA LEU A 65 -11.91 2.47 3.07
C LEU A 65 -12.42 1.53 1.99
N ILE A 66 -12.62 2.03 0.77
CA ILE A 66 -13.02 1.22 -0.39
C ILE A 66 -11.94 1.36 -1.45
N GLU A 67 -11.32 0.25 -1.78
CA GLU A 67 -10.31 0.15 -2.83
C GLU A 67 -10.93 -0.44 -4.09
N ILE A 68 -10.59 0.10 -5.25
CA ILE A 68 -11.23 -0.26 -6.53
C ILE A 68 -10.23 -1.07 -7.36
N GLU A 69 -10.55 -2.34 -7.63
CA GLU A 69 -9.71 -3.23 -8.45
C GLU A 69 -10.20 -3.27 -9.89
N ILE A 70 -9.30 -2.98 -10.84
CA ILE A 70 -9.55 -3.03 -12.28
C ILE A 70 -8.48 -3.90 -12.92
N THR A 71 -8.88 -4.91 -13.71
CA THR A 71 -7.93 -5.84 -14.30
C THR A 71 -7.05 -5.21 -15.38
N GLU A 72 -5.83 -5.72 -15.55
CA GLU A 72 -4.90 -5.31 -16.60
C GLU A 72 -5.55 -5.40 -17.99
N SER A 73 -6.28 -6.48 -18.28
CA SER A 73 -6.93 -6.68 -19.58
C SER A 73 -7.94 -5.58 -19.93
N ALA A 74 -8.66 -5.03 -18.92
CA ALA A 74 -9.54 -3.89 -19.13
C ALA A 74 -8.76 -2.65 -19.59
N TYR A 75 -7.61 -2.39 -18.97
CA TYR A 75 -6.72 -1.29 -19.35
C TYR A 75 -6.20 -1.39 -20.79
N VAL A 76 -5.76 -2.59 -21.21
CA VAL A 76 -5.16 -2.79 -22.54
C VAL A 76 -6.17 -2.55 -23.65
N GLU A 77 -7.40 -3.03 -23.49
CA GLU A 77 -8.41 -2.97 -24.52
C GLU A 77 -8.97 -1.56 -24.73
N GLU A 78 -9.10 -0.76 -23.65
CA GLU A 78 -9.79 0.55 -23.69
C GLU A 78 -9.05 1.62 -22.87
N TYR A 79 -7.77 1.73 -23.10
CA TYR A 79 -6.84 2.57 -22.32
C TYR A 79 -7.39 3.98 -22.00
N LYS A 80 -7.93 4.70 -23.00
CA LYS A 80 -8.39 6.09 -22.79
C LYS A 80 -9.60 6.18 -21.85
N VAL A 81 -10.54 5.25 -21.97
CA VAL A 81 -11.77 5.26 -21.16
C VAL A 81 -11.42 4.90 -19.72
N ILE A 82 -10.61 3.83 -19.55
CA ILE A 82 -10.21 3.36 -18.23
C ILE A 82 -9.37 4.42 -17.51
N THR A 83 -8.40 5.04 -18.20
CA THR A 83 -7.57 6.10 -17.60
C THR A 83 -8.43 7.26 -17.09
N ALA A 84 -9.42 7.70 -17.86
CA ALA A 84 -10.32 8.77 -17.41
C ALA A 84 -11.12 8.38 -16.16
N VAL A 85 -11.67 7.15 -16.12
CA VAL A 85 -12.42 6.65 -14.96
C VAL A 85 -11.51 6.53 -13.72
N VAL A 86 -10.28 6.06 -13.89
CA VAL A 86 -9.29 5.98 -12.81
C VAL A 86 -8.96 7.36 -12.26
N GLU A 87 -8.75 8.35 -13.13
CA GLU A 87 -8.48 9.72 -12.70
C GLU A 87 -9.68 10.32 -11.93
N GLU A 88 -10.91 10.04 -12.37
CA GLU A 88 -12.13 10.45 -11.67
C GLU A 88 -12.24 9.79 -10.28
N LEU A 89 -12.02 8.47 -10.18
CA LEU A 89 -12.07 7.73 -8.92
C LEU A 89 -11.00 8.24 -7.94
N ARG A 90 -9.76 8.42 -8.40
CA ARG A 90 -8.68 8.95 -7.57
C ARG A 90 -8.96 10.39 -7.12
N SER A 91 -9.49 11.23 -8.00
CA SER A 91 -9.89 12.60 -7.67
C SER A 91 -11.04 12.63 -6.63
N ALA A 92 -11.89 11.60 -6.61
CA ALA A 92 -12.93 11.41 -5.61
C ALA A 92 -12.40 10.83 -4.27
N GLY A 93 -11.10 10.51 -4.18
CA GLY A 93 -10.42 10.05 -2.97
C GLY A 93 -10.36 8.53 -2.80
N PHE A 94 -10.76 7.75 -3.82
CA PHE A 94 -10.62 6.30 -3.81
C PHE A 94 -9.19 5.88 -4.15
N THR A 95 -8.76 4.76 -3.57
CA THR A 95 -7.54 4.05 -3.98
C THR A 95 -7.87 3.12 -5.14
N VAL A 96 -7.11 3.19 -6.22
CA VAL A 96 -7.33 2.34 -7.39
C VAL A 96 -6.18 1.36 -7.56
N LEU A 97 -6.53 0.08 -7.72
CA LEU A 97 -5.59 -1.02 -7.90
C LEU A 97 -5.70 -1.57 -9.32
N MET A 98 -4.57 -1.90 -9.91
CA MET A 98 -4.52 -2.71 -11.12
C MET A 98 -4.32 -4.16 -10.74
N ASP A 99 -5.27 -5.01 -11.14
CA ASP A 99 -5.29 -6.44 -10.85
C ASP A 99 -4.76 -7.28 -12.00
N ASP A 100 -4.28 -8.51 -11.70
CA ASP A 100 -3.76 -9.50 -12.66
C ASP A 100 -2.58 -8.99 -13.51
N PHE A 101 -1.77 -8.03 -13.01
CA PHE A 101 -0.66 -7.49 -13.78
C PHE A 101 0.38 -8.57 -14.11
N GLY A 102 0.76 -8.64 -15.40
CA GLY A 102 1.69 -9.63 -15.93
C GLY A 102 1.01 -10.87 -16.51
N SER A 103 -0.30 -11.03 -16.37
CA SER A 103 -1.04 -12.15 -16.97
C SER A 103 -1.21 -12.02 -18.50
N GLY A 104 -0.99 -10.83 -19.05
CA GLY A 104 -1.19 -10.49 -20.45
C GLY A 104 0.07 -9.99 -21.17
N TYR A 105 -0.13 -9.30 -22.28
CA TYR A 105 0.95 -8.65 -23.05
C TYR A 105 1.28 -7.26 -22.49
N SER A 106 1.51 -7.14 -21.19
CA SER A 106 1.86 -5.87 -20.56
C SER A 106 3.13 -5.32 -21.18
N SER A 107 3.03 -4.17 -21.81
CA SER A 107 4.23 -3.45 -22.18
C SER A 107 4.73 -2.67 -20.97
N LEU A 108 6.05 -2.65 -20.74
CA LEU A 108 6.69 -1.75 -19.75
C LEU A 108 6.29 -0.28 -19.94
N ASN A 109 5.86 0.09 -21.14
CA ASN A 109 5.31 1.42 -21.44
C ASN A 109 3.99 1.68 -20.68
N MET A 110 3.20 0.64 -20.41
CA MET A 110 1.96 0.77 -19.67
C MET A 110 2.22 1.20 -18.22
N LEU A 111 3.23 0.66 -17.57
CA LEU A 111 3.60 1.06 -16.20
C LEU A 111 3.98 2.53 -16.09
N LYS A 112 4.55 3.12 -17.14
CA LYS A 112 4.91 4.54 -17.17
C LYS A 112 3.66 5.43 -17.22
N ASP A 113 2.62 4.98 -17.92
CA ASP A 113 1.44 5.78 -18.22
C ASP A 113 0.24 5.42 -17.31
N VAL A 114 0.37 4.36 -16.52
CA VAL A 114 -0.65 3.90 -15.56
C VAL A 114 -0.67 4.82 -14.35
N ASN A 115 -1.83 5.36 -14.06
CA ASN A 115 -2.07 6.25 -12.93
C ASN A 115 -2.85 5.54 -11.82
N VAL A 116 -2.39 4.34 -11.40
CA VAL A 116 -2.95 3.57 -10.28
C VAL A 116 -2.10 3.73 -9.01
N ASP A 117 -2.69 3.46 -7.86
CA ASP A 117 -2.03 3.57 -6.56
C ASP A 117 -1.33 2.26 -6.16
N VAL A 118 -1.84 1.13 -6.66
CA VAL A 118 -1.35 -0.21 -6.31
C VAL A 118 -1.35 -1.11 -7.55
N LEU A 119 -0.33 -1.95 -7.65
CA LEU A 119 -0.18 -2.97 -8.66
C LEU A 119 -0.24 -4.35 -8.00
N LYS A 120 -1.17 -5.23 -8.42
CA LYS A 120 -1.30 -6.60 -7.94
C LYS A 120 -0.69 -7.54 -8.99
N ILE A 121 0.26 -8.36 -8.57
CA ILE A 121 0.96 -9.31 -9.45
C ILE A 121 0.59 -10.72 -9.05
N ASP A 122 0.04 -11.51 -9.97
CA ASP A 122 -0.26 -12.94 -9.76
C ASP A 122 1.03 -13.75 -9.73
N MET A 123 1.25 -14.49 -8.63
CA MET A 123 2.39 -15.40 -8.47
C MET A 123 2.42 -16.54 -9.49
N LYS A 124 1.30 -16.85 -10.15
CA LYS A 124 1.28 -17.79 -11.29
C LYS A 124 2.19 -17.34 -12.44
N PHE A 125 2.53 -16.06 -12.49
CA PHE A 125 3.55 -15.56 -13.40
C PHE A 125 4.93 -16.23 -13.17
N LEU A 126 5.19 -16.77 -11.99
CA LEU A 126 6.40 -17.53 -11.65
C LEU A 126 6.29 -19.04 -11.93
N ASP A 127 5.08 -19.58 -12.15
CA ASP A 127 4.83 -21.01 -12.39
C ASP A 127 5.20 -21.44 -13.83
N MET A 128 6.19 -20.80 -14.42
CA MET A 128 6.78 -21.26 -15.66
C MET A 128 7.70 -22.45 -15.39
N ASP A 129 7.79 -23.40 -16.34
CA ASP A 129 8.59 -24.63 -16.29
C ASP A 129 9.95 -24.44 -15.61
N HIS A 130 10.47 -25.47 -14.94
CA HIS A 130 11.72 -25.47 -14.15
C HIS A 130 12.93 -24.78 -14.80
N GLU A 131 13.01 -24.71 -16.12
CA GLU A 131 14.04 -23.93 -16.86
C GLU A 131 13.74 -22.42 -16.92
N SER A 132 12.50 -22.00 -16.65
CA SER A 132 12.04 -20.61 -16.74
C SER A 132 11.94 -19.91 -15.39
N VAL A 133 12.01 -20.63 -14.27
CA VAL A 133 11.89 -20.06 -12.90
C VAL A 133 12.86 -18.90 -12.67
N GLY A 134 14.13 -19.05 -13.07
CA GLY A 134 15.13 -17.99 -12.93
C GLY A 134 14.83 -16.73 -13.76
N LYS A 135 14.16 -16.90 -14.93
CA LYS A 135 13.75 -15.76 -15.76
C LYS A 135 12.54 -15.07 -15.18
N GLY A 136 11.55 -15.83 -14.69
CA GLY A 136 10.36 -15.30 -14.03
C GLY A 136 10.72 -14.46 -12.79
N MET A 137 11.62 -14.99 -11.97
CA MET A 137 12.15 -14.28 -10.80
C MET A 137 12.86 -12.97 -11.17
N GLY A 138 13.72 -12.99 -12.19
CA GLY A 138 14.40 -11.78 -12.68
C GLY A 138 13.43 -10.72 -13.22
N ILE A 139 12.34 -11.15 -13.85
CA ILE A 139 11.28 -10.24 -14.31
C ILE A 139 10.51 -9.66 -13.13
N LEU A 140 10.13 -10.46 -12.14
CA LEU A 140 9.44 -10.01 -10.93
C LEU A 140 10.30 -8.98 -10.16
N GLU A 141 11.60 -9.27 -9.98
CA GLU A 141 12.53 -8.32 -9.36
C GLU A 141 12.60 -7.01 -10.15
N ALA A 142 12.68 -7.08 -11.49
CA ALA A 142 12.70 -5.88 -12.32
C ALA A 142 11.40 -5.07 -12.22
N ILE A 143 10.25 -5.73 -12.20
CA ILE A 143 8.93 -5.07 -12.02
C ILE A 143 8.84 -4.44 -10.63
N THR A 144 9.23 -5.17 -9.57
CA THR A 144 9.24 -4.66 -8.20
C THR A 144 10.11 -3.41 -8.07
N ARG A 145 11.32 -3.46 -8.61
CA ARG A 145 12.22 -2.31 -8.62
C ARG A 145 11.64 -1.13 -9.39
N MET A 146 10.99 -1.39 -10.52
CA MET A 146 10.40 -0.35 -11.34
C MET A 146 9.16 0.28 -10.66
N ALA A 147 8.28 -0.53 -10.07
CA ALA A 147 7.14 -0.04 -9.29
C ALA A 147 7.61 0.85 -8.13
N ASN A 148 8.66 0.45 -7.42
CA ASN A 148 9.28 1.24 -6.36
C ASN A 148 9.86 2.58 -6.89
N ILE A 149 10.51 2.60 -8.06
CA ILE A 149 11.06 3.83 -8.66
C ILE A 149 9.94 4.80 -9.06
N VAL A 150 8.83 4.27 -9.59
CA VAL A 150 7.66 5.09 -10.01
C VAL A 150 6.78 5.46 -8.81
N GLY A 151 6.99 4.86 -7.63
CA GLY A 151 6.20 5.12 -6.42
C GLY A 151 4.86 4.39 -6.39
N ILE A 152 4.70 3.30 -7.16
CA ILE A 152 3.50 2.46 -7.16
C ILE A 152 3.71 1.32 -6.16
N ARG A 153 2.79 1.15 -5.22
CA ARG A 153 2.81 0.00 -4.30
C ARG A 153 2.55 -1.29 -5.05
N MET A 154 3.15 -2.36 -4.56
CA MET A 154 2.99 -3.68 -5.15
C MET A 154 2.45 -4.67 -4.13
N ILE A 155 1.48 -5.49 -4.54
CA ILE A 155 0.94 -6.62 -3.80
C ILE A 155 1.20 -7.88 -4.63
N ALA A 156 1.82 -8.90 -4.06
CA ALA A 156 1.93 -10.20 -4.68
C ALA A 156 0.72 -11.06 -4.32
N GLU A 157 0.02 -11.56 -5.33
CA GLU A 157 -1.13 -12.45 -5.16
C GLU A 157 -0.79 -13.92 -5.37
N GLY A 158 -1.56 -14.81 -4.73
CA GLY A 158 -1.34 -16.24 -4.85
C GLY A 158 -0.13 -16.74 -4.08
N VAL A 159 0.24 -16.06 -2.99
CA VAL A 159 1.30 -16.54 -2.08
C VAL A 159 0.79 -17.75 -1.31
N GLU A 160 1.38 -18.92 -1.54
CA GLU A 160 0.96 -20.20 -0.96
C GLU A 160 1.95 -20.78 0.04
N SER A 161 3.20 -20.31 0.05
CA SER A 161 4.23 -20.86 0.93
C SER A 161 5.09 -19.77 1.61
N LYS A 162 5.76 -20.17 2.69
CA LYS A 162 6.69 -19.31 3.42
C LYS A 162 7.89 -18.91 2.56
N GLU A 163 8.38 -19.83 1.76
CA GLU A 163 9.52 -19.61 0.86
C GLU A 163 9.19 -18.54 -0.19
N GLN A 164 7.95 -18.56 -0.73
CA GLN A 164 7.49 -17.50 -1.64
C GLN A 164 7.42 -16.15 -0.94
N MET A 165 6.90 -16.11 0.29
CA MET A 165 6.83 -14.88 1.07
C MET A 165 8.22 -14.30 1.38
N GLU A 166 9.17 -15.14 1.84
CA GLU A 166 10.55 -14.72 2.11
C GLU A 166 11.24 -14.19 0.85
N LEU A 167 11.07 -14.87 -0.28
CA LEU A 167 11.58 -14.44 -1.58
C LEU A 167 11.05 -13.07 -2.00
N LEU A 168 9.75 -12.83 -1.83
CA LEU A 168 9.11 -11.55 -2.14
C LEU A 168 9.65 -10.43 -1.27
N GLN A 169 9.87 -10.70 0.02
CA GLN A 169 10.47 -9.74 0.95
C GLN A 169 11.89 -9.38 0.55
N ASP A 170 12.71 -10.37 0.16
CA ASP A 170 14.09 -10.16 -0.31
C ASP A 170 14.13 -9.29 -1.58
N MET A 171 13.10 -9.39 -2.43
CA MET A 171 12.94 -8.55 -3.62
C MET A 171 12.38 -7.15 -3.33
N GLY A 172 12.00 -6.86 -2.07
CA GLY A 172 11.40 -5.58 -1.66
C GLY A 172 9.89 -5.49 -1.88
N CYS A 173 9.20 -6.61 -2.15
CA CYS A 173 7.74 -6.67 -2.14
C CYS A 173 7.26 -6.96 -0.71
N THR A 174 6.68 -5.96 -0.06
CA THR A 174 6.30 -6.02 1.36
C THR A 174 4.86 -6.46 1.60
N TYR A 175 4.03 -6.51 0.56
CA TYR A 175 2.63 -6.90 0.67
C TYR A 175 2.36 -8.16 -0.13
N GLY A 176 1.65 -9.10 0.50
CA GLY A 176 1.28 -10.36 -0.11
C GLY A 176 -0.15 -10.77 0.25
N GLN A 177 -0.82 -11.42 -0.69
CA GLN A 177 -2.14 -12.00 -0.55
C GLN A 177 -2.10 -13.45 -1.03
N GLY A 178 -2.72 -14.37 -0.29
CA GLY A 178 -2.80 -15.77 -0.71
C GLY A 178 -3.06 -16.73 0.43
N TYR A 179 -3.11 -18.01 0.10
CA TYR A 179 -3.47 -19.09 1.02
C TYR A 179 -2.44 -19.31 2.13
N TYR A 180 -1.23 -18.83 1.98
CA TYR A 180 -0.24 -18.80 3.05
C TYR A 180 -0.71 -17.97 4.25
N PHE A 181 -1.43 -16.87 4.00
CA PHE A 181 -1.94 -16.01 5.06
C PHE A 181 -3.34 -16.46 5.48
N TYR A 182 -4.31 -16.38 4.58
CA TYR A 182 -5.69 -16.75 4.85
C TYR A 182 -6.37 -17.32 3.60
N HIS A 183 -7.27 -18.27 3.82
CA HIS A 183 -8.22 -18.71 2.80
C HIS A 183 -9.46 -17.79 2.79
N PRO A 184 -10.21 -17.72 1.67
CA PRO A 184 -11.51 -17.08 1.66
C PRO A 184 -12.40 -17.63 2.77
N MET A 185 -13.05 -16.75 3.51
CA MET A 185 -13.79 -17.12 4.70
C MET A 185 -15.09 -16.32 4.82
N PRO A 186 -16.10 -16.87 5.56
CA PRO A 186 -17.30 -16.12 5.90
C PRO A 186 -16.98 -14.86 6.71
N ILE A 187 -17.85 -13.85 6.58
CA ILE A 187 -17.62 -12.54 7.21
C ILE A 187 -17.52 -12.62 8.73
N GLU A 188 -18.25 -13.56 9.35
CA GLU A 188 -18.24 -13.78 10.80
C GLU A 188 -16.88 -14.23 11.31
N VAL A 189 -16.16 -15.04 10.50
CA VAL A 189 -14.79 -15.49 10.80
C VAL A 189 -13.80 -14.33 10.61
N PHE A 190 -13.96 -13.55 9.54
CA PHE A 190 -13.16 -12.36 9.29
C PHE A 190 -13.33 -11.32 10.40
N GLU A 191 -14.56 -11.10 10.91
CA GLU A 191 -14.83 -10.22 12.04
C GLU A 191 -14.11 -10.66 13.33
N GLN A 192 -13.84 -11.96 13.51
CA GLN A 192 -13.05 -12.46 14.65
C GLN A 192 -11.56 -12.07 14.48
N ILE A 193 -11.02 -12.17 13.26
CA ILE A 193 -9.65 -11.72 12.96
C ILE A 193 -9.51 -10.21 13.21
N LEU A 194 -10.48 -9.40 12.76
CA LEU A 194 -10.52 -7.96 12.99
C LEU A 194 -10.64 -7.59 14.47
N SER A 195 -11.10 -8.49 15.33
CA SER A 195 -11.25 -8.23 16.76
C SER A 195 -9.95 -8.39 17.55
N ASP A 196 -8.94 -9.02 16.96
CA ASP A 196 -7.61 -9.17 17.55
C ASP A 196 -6.67 -8.12 16.93
N GLU A 197 -6.36 -7.07 17.69
CA GLU A 197 -5.48 -5.98 17.24
C GLU A 197 -4.07 -6.46 16.88
N ALA A 198 -3.64 -7.63 17.36
CA ALA A 198 -2.35 -8.22 17.00
C ALA A 198 -2.29 -8.68 15.51
N ASN A 199 -3.47 -8.96 14.91
CA ASN A 199 -3.56 -9.36 13.51
C ASN A 199 -3.60 -8.17 12.54
N ILE A 200 -3.69 -6.94 13.04
CA ILE A 200 -3.91 -5.76 12.19
C ILE A 200 -2.79 -4.76 12.42
N ASP A 201 -2.05 -4.48 11.36
CA ASP A 201 -1.09 -3.37 11.38
C ASP A 201 -1.82 -2.04 11.12
N PHE A 202 -2.27 -1.40 12.21
CA PHE A 202 -2.86 -0.05 12.15
C PHE A 202 -1.84 1.07 11.94
N ARG A 203 -0.56 0.74 11.72
CA ARG A 203 0.47 1.73 11.40
C ARG A 203 0.20 2.33 10.03
N GLY A 204 -0.93 3.03 9.97
CA GLY A 204 -1.39 3.92 8.92
C GLY A 204 -0.91 3.54 7.52
N GLN A 205 -1.58 2.60 6.86
CA GLN A 205 -1.35 2.36 5.43
C GLN A 205 -1.25 3.69 4.67
N ILE A 206 -2.00 4.69 5.10
CA ILE A 206 -2.08 6.02 4.47
C ILE A 206 -0.91 6.92 4.87
N GLU A 207 -0.47 6.92 6.12
CA GLU A 207 0.67 7.74 6.57
C GLU A 207 2.01 7.12 6.15
N ARG A 208 2.15 5.80 6.21
CA ARG A 208 3.34 5.11 5.69
C ARG A 208 3.52 5.30 4.18
N ILE A 209 2.45 5.33 3.42
CA ILE A 209 2.50 5.58 1.99
C ILE A 209 2.93 7.01 1.72
N ARG A 210 2.35 7.99 2.39
CA ARG A 210 2.77 9.39 2.27
C ARG A 210 4.22 9.61 2.71
N LEU A 211 4.65 8.95 3.78
CA LEU A 211 6.04 9.03 4.24
C LEU A 211 6.99 8.27 3.32
N GLN A 212 6.62 7.07 2.82
CA GLN A 212 7.40 6.37 1.81
C GLN A 212 7.40 7.10 0.46
N GLU A 213 6.30 7.70 0.02
CA GLU A 213 6.25 8.55 -1.17
C GLU A 213 7.09 9.82 -1.00
N LEU A 214 7.06 10.45 0.17
CA LEU A 214 7.95 11.56 0.52
C LEU A 214 9.43 11.15 0.61
N MET A 215 9.70 9.89 0.95
CA MET A 215 11.05 9.37 1.16
C MET A 215 11.62 8.63 -0.04
N ASN A 216 10.79 7.98 -0.86
CA ASN A 216 11.18 7.30 -2.10
C ASN A 216 11.00 8.18 -3.34
N GLY A 217 10.20 9.23 -3.23
CA GLY A 217 10.09 10.22 -4.30
C GLY A 217 11.40 10.99 -4.47
N ASP A 218 11.76 11.31 -5.71
CA ASP A 218 12.94 12.13 -6.10
C ASP A 218 13.07 13.49 -5.40
N MET A 219 12.11 13.86 -4.56
CA MET A 219 12.08 15.14 -3.84
C MET A 219 13.17 15.26 -2.78
N VAL A 220 13.64 14.14 -2.20
CA VAL A 220 14.77 14.15 -1.25
C VAL A 220 15.72 13.01 -1.58
N SER A 221 16.51 13.15 -2.64
CA SER A 221 17.55 12.17 -2.98
C SER A 221 18.59 12.09 -1.86
N ASP A 222 19.30 10.95 -1.76
CA ASP A 222 20.43 10.82 -0.82
C ASP A 222 21.47 11.91 -1.03
N ALA A 223 21.67 12.33 -2.29
CA ALA A 223 22.54 13.45 -2.61
C ALA A 223 22.05 14.78 -2.01
N MET A 224 20.74 15.03 -2.01
CA MET A 224 20.18 16.23 -1.34
C MET A 224 20.32 16.14 0.17
N MET A 225 20.01 14.98 0.76
CA MET A 225 20.15 14.77 2.21
C MET A 225 21.59 14.92 2.67
N ASN A 226 22.57 14.40 1.92
CA ASN A 226 23.98 14.48 2.26
C ASN A 226 24.58 15.87 1.98
N ASN A 227 23.93 16.71 1.18
CA ASN A 227 24.31 18.11 0.97
C ASN A 227 23.75 19.08 2.03
N ILE A 228 22.92 18.64 2.95
CA ILE A 228 22.44 19.45 4.07
C ILE A 228 23.61 19.62 5.08
N LEU A 229 23.91 20.87 5.46
CA LEU A 229 24.96 21.21 6.41
C LEU A 229 24.60 20.85 7.86
N GLY A 230 24.21 19.63 8.11
CA GLY A 230 23.85 19.17 9.46
C GLY A 230 23.38 17.73 9.52
N ALA A 231 23.33 17.19 10.73
CA ALA A 231 22.79 15.85 10.99
C ALA A 231 21.27 15.87 10.81
N VAL A 232 20.77 15.05 9.89
CA VAL A 232 19.34 14.92 9.60
C VAL A 232 18.92 13.48 9.79
N ALA A 233 17.81 13.30 10.51
CA ALA A 233 17.14 12.01 10.67
C ALA A 233 15.62 12.17 10.54
N PHE A 234 14.98 11.21 9.90
CA PHE A 234 13.53 11.12 9.81
C PHE A 234 13.05 10.01 10.71
N TYR A 235 12.03 10.32 11.50
CA TYR A 235 11.43 9.39 12.42
C TYR A 235 9.93 9.29 12.18
N ASP A 236 9.39 8.08 12.35
CA ASP A 236 7.96 7.85 12.51
C ASP A 236 7.63 7.71 13.99
N LEU A 237 6.59 8.42 14.45
CA LEU A 237 6.07 8.31 15.80
C LEU A 237 4.68 7.67 15.76
N TYR A 238 4.62 6.39 16.10
CA TYR A 238 3.40 5.63 16.12
C TYR A 238 3.19 4.95 17.48
N ASP A 239 1.99 5.08 18.05
CA ASP A 239 1.57 4.44 19.30
C ASP A 239 2.58 4.56 20.45
N GLY A 240 3.19 5.76 20.57
CA GLY A 240 4.23 6.02 21.58
C GLY A 240 5.58 5.37 21.29
N ARG A 241 5.79 4.80 20.11
CA ARG A 241 7.06 4.26 19.64
C ARG A 241 7.66 5.16 18.57
N LEU A 242 8.96 5.36 18.66
CA LEU A 242 9.73 6.14 17.69
C LEU A 242 10.53 5.20 16.81
N GLU A 243 10.25 5.21 15.51
CA GLU A 243 10.96 4.40 14.52
C GLU A 243 11.81 5.30 13.62
N LEU A 244 13.10 5.01 13.51
CA LEU A 244 13.99 5.72 12.59
C LEU A 244 13.76 5.23 11.17
N LEU A 245 13.44 6.14 10.26
CA LEU A 245 13.17 5.84 8.86
C LEU A 245 14.40 6.04 7.98
N ARG A 246 15.09 7.17 8.12
CA ARG A 246 16.21 7.57 7.26
C ARG A 246 17.15 8.53 7.97
N VAL A 247 18.44 8.49 7.61
CA VAL A 247 19.48 9.39 8.13
C VAL A 247 20.41 9.83 7.00
N ASN A 248 21.11 10.96 7.20
CA ASN A 248 22.21 11.34 6.33
C ASN A 248 23.58 10.96 6.94
N GLU A 249 24.65 11.07 6.16
CA GLU A 249 26.00 10.73 6.59
C GLU A 249 26.47 11.56 7.81
N GLN A 250 26.06 12.83 7.89
CA GLN A 250 26.39 13.70 9.01
C GLN A 250 25.74 13.20 10.31
N TYR A 251 24.51 12.68 10.23
CA TYR A 251 23.84 12.06 11.38
C TYR A 251 24.62 10.83 11.88
N CYS A 252 25.00 9.91 10.97
CA CYS A 252 25.81 8.75 11.31
C CYS A 252 27.17 9.15 11.92
N SER A 253 27.77 10.23 11.42
CA SER A 253 29.03 10.76 11.96
C SER A 253 28.88 11.29 13.39
N VAL A 254 27.83 12.08 13.65
CA VAL A 254 27.56 12.67 14.98
C VAL A 254 27.18 11.59 16.01
N THR A 255 26.39 10.62 15.61
CA THR A 255 25.96 9.51 16.48
C THR A 255 26.97 8.37 16.59
N ARG A 256 28.09 8.45 15.84
CA ARG A 256 29.15 7.43 15.75
C ARG A 256 28.66 6.08 15.23
N THR A 257 27.68 6.10 14.33
CA THR A 257 27.08 4.93 13.69
C THR A 257 27.54 4.76 12.24
N THR A 258 28.61 5.43 11.83
CA THR A 258 29.15 5.36 10.47
C THR A 258 29.56 3.92 10.13
N GLY A 259 29.05 3.40 9.02
CA GLY A 259 29.30 2.03 8.55
C GLY A 259 28.36 0.97 9.13
N MET A 260 27.41 1.35 9.98
CA MET A 260 26.32 0.48 10.43
C MET A 260 25.18 0.50 9.41
N ASP A 261 24.48 -0.62 9.27
CA ASP A 261 23.23 -0.63 8.51
C ASP A 261 22.09 0.09 9.28
N LEU A 262 20.98 0.37 8.60
CA LEU A 262 19.87 1.13 9.20
C LEU A 262 19.26 0.40 10.40
N GLU A 263 19.23 -0.93 10.39
CA GLU A 263 18.71 -1.75 11.50
C GLU A 263 19.64 -1.69 12.73
N GLU A 264 20.94 -1.65 12.51
CA GLU A 264 21.92 -1.47 13.59
C GLU A 264 21.82 -0.06 14.17
N VAL A 265 21.67 0.95 13.31
CA VAL A 265 21.47 2.34 13.73
C VAL A 265 20.18 2.49 14.53
N ARG A 266 19.08 1.89 14.11
CA ARG A 266 17.80 1.85 14.86
C ARG A 266 17.96 1.35 16.28
N LYS A 267 18.68 0.24 16.46
CA LYS A 267 18.92 -0.37 17.79
C LYS A 267 19.78 0.52 18.69
N THR A 268 20.71 1.26 18.11
CA THR A 268 21.69 2.07 18.83
C THR A 268 21.09 3.40 19.31
N ILE A 269 20.16 3.99 18.57
CA ILE A 269 19.64 5.34 18.84
C ILE A 269 18.84 5.42 20.15
N LEU A 270 17.98 4.45 20.43
CA LEU A 270 17.27 4.41 21.71
C LEU A 270 18.23 4.15 22.90
N GLY A 271 19.40 3.56 22.61
CA GLY A 271 20.48 3.38 23.58
C GLY A 271 21.36 4.61 23.78
N THR A 272 21.35 5.57 22.85
CA THR A 272 22.15 6.82 22.94
C THR A 272 21.42 7.95 23.67
N VAL A 273 20.10 7.87 23.82
CA VAL A 273 19.34 8.80 24.66
C VAL A 273 19.44 8.36 26.11
N PHE A 274 19.96 9.25 26.98
CA PHE A 274 20.00 8.99 28.43
C PHE A 274 18.59 8.64 28.93
N GLU A 275 18.50 7.70 29.89
CA GLU A 275 17.24 7.17 30.36
C GLU A 275 16.31 8.26 30.90
N ASP A 276 16.90 9.27 31.56
CA ASP A 276 16.22 10.44 32.13
C ASP A 276 15.67 11.41 31.06
N ASP A 277 16.22 11.39 29.82
CA ASP A 277 15.83 12.30 28.73
C ASP A 277 14.80 11.65 27.79
N ARG A 278 14.53 10.36 27.91
CA ARG A 278 13.64 9.62 26.98
C ARG A 278 12.22 10.20 26.96
N ASP A 279 11.68 10.51 28.11
CA ASP A 279 10.32 11.06 28.25
C ASP A 279 10.25 12.45 27.62
N GLN A 280 11.28 13.27 27.79
CA GLN A 280 11.36 14.60 27.19
C GLN A 280 11.48 14.54 25.67
N VAL A 281 12.28 13.61 25.13
CA VAL A 281 12.41 13.35 23.68
C VAL A 281 11.06 12.91 23.10
N MET A 282 10.35 11.97 23.73
CA MET A 282 9.03 11.51 23.32
C MET A 282 7.99 12.64 23.35
N GLU A 283 8.06 13.53 24.35
CA GLU A 283 7.17 14.69 24.41
C GLU A 283 7.43 15.66 23.25
N ILE A 284 8.70 15.90 22.88
CA ILE A 284 9.07 16.74 21.74
C ILE A 284 8.47 16.19 20.43
N PHE A 285 8.64 14.90 20.16
CA PHE A 285 8.07 14.28 18.98
C PHE A 285 6.52 14.32 18.97
N SER A 286 5.89 14.12 20.13
CA SER A 286 4.43 14.22 20.26
C SER A 286 3.92 15.63 19.98
N ARG A 287 4.63 16.66 20.41
CA ARG A 287 4.31 18.07 20.10
C ARG A 287 4.51 18.38 18.62
N ALA A 288 5.57 17.88 18.00
CA ALA A 288 5.84 18.07 16.56
C ALA A 288 4.68 17.49 15.73
N ARG A 289 4.15 16.32 16.12
CA ARG A 289 2.95 15.73 15.49
C ARG A 289 1.70 16.63 15.57
N GLN A 290 1.51 17.32 16.68
CA GLN A 290 0.35 18.22 16.88
C GLN A 290 0.48 19.55 16.13
N ASN A 291 1.70 19.99 15.81
CA ASN A 291 2.00 21.27 15.18
C ASN A 291 3.06 21.12 14.06
N PRO A 292 2.76 20.41 12.97
CA PRO A 292 3.77 20.05 11.95
C PRO A 292 4.39 21.25 11.20
N ILE A 293 3.74 22.43 11.24
CA ILE A 293 4.19 23.61 10.46
C ILE A 293 5.13 24.53 11.27
N LYS A 294 5.10 24.46 12.59
CA LYS A 294 5.86 25.43 13.43
C LYS A 294 7.23 24.93 13.90
N GLY A 295 7.51 23.64 13.70
CA GLY A 295 8.67 23.03 14.36
C GLY A 295 8.56 23.04 15.88
N VAL A 296 9.44 22.36 16.55
CA VAL A 296 9.54 22.35 18.03
C VAL A 296 10.93 22.81 18.44
#